data_67345e704ee7850ff01aba2372fdba63
#
_entry.id   67345e704ee7850ff01aba2372fdba63
#
_cell.length_a   1.000
_cell.length_b   1.000
_cell.length_c   1.000
_cell.angle_alpha   90.00
_cell.angle_beta   90.00
_cell.angle_gamma   90.00
#
_symmetry.space_group_name_H-M   'P 1'
#
loop_
_entity.id
_entity.type
_entity.pdbx_description
1 polymer ?
#
loop_
_entity_poly.entity_id
_entity_poly.type
_entity_poly.pdbx_seq_one_letter_code
_entity_poly.pdbx_strand_id
1 'polypeptide(L)'
;MLPRFYFIGDDDLLEILRQAKNPEVIQAHLKKLFAGIHSVVFSEGAKHITAMKSIVGEVVPLREPVAVTEAVESWLADLSSSMVRTLSGMLVKCLAEKDYEAFPSQILSLADQVHFSKRCEAAIARGALPGLLNDLRDQLQQYTSCDVEGMRVMQLKIQSLVLDLIHSIDVVEQLQEENCSDVGQWAWQRQLRYYDRGRGGEVD
;
A
#
# COMPACT_ATOMS: atom_id res chain seq x y z
N MET A 1 24.00 5.86 -9.15
CA MET A 1 22.96 6.67 -9.82
C MET A 1 21.61 6.10 -9.44
N LEU A 2 20.68 6.94 -8.95
CA LEU A 2 19.36 6.49 -8.54
C LEU A 2 18.54 6.07 -9.79
N PRO A 3 18.08 4.80 -9.91
CA PRO A 3 17.40 4.33 -11.12
C PRO A 3 16.13 5.15 -11.47
N ARG A 4 15.51 5.77 -10.47
CA ARG A 4 14.31 6.62 -10.65
C ARG A 4 14.55 7.85 -11.51
N PHE A 5 15.80 8.32 -11.66
CA PHE A 5 16.14 9.45 -12.54
C PHE A 5 15.90 9.15 -14.01
N TYR A 6 15.87 7.89 -14.44
CA TYR A 6 15.50 7.53 -15.81
C TYR A 6 14.04 7.85 -16.18
N PHE A 7 13.19 8.11 -15.18
CA PHE A 7 11.78 8.47 -15.39
C PHE A 7 11.54 9.99 -15.44
N ILE A 8 12.59 10.79 -15.32
CA ILE A 8 12.53 12.27 -15.37
C ILE A 8 13.24 12.73 -16.63
N GLY A 9 12.67 13.77 -17.29
CA GLY A 9 13.35 14.44 -18.41
C GLY A 9 14.57 15.22 -17.93
N ASP A 10 15.51 15.45 -18.85
CA ASP A 10 16.78 16.13 -18.55
C ASP A 10 16.56 17.53 -17.97
N ASP A 11 15.58 18.28 -18.45
CA ASP A 11 15.26 19.64 -17.96
C ASP A 11 14.77 19.60 -16.50
N ASP A 12 13.86 18.67 -16.17
CA ASP A 12 13.38 18.46 -14.81
C ASP A 12 14.52 18.04 -13.86
N LEU A 13 15.41 17.16 -14.34
CA LEU A 13 16.58 16.72 -13.57
C LEU A 13 17.53 17.87 -13.28
N LEU A 14 17.80 18.71 -14.28
CA LEU A 14 18.63 19.91 -14.12
C LEU A 14 18.00 20.91 -13.15
N GLU A 15 16.67 21.06 -13.16
CA GLU A 15 15.97 21.93 -12.22
C GLU A 15 16.11 21.42 -10.77
N ILE A 16 15.89 20.12 -10.53
CA ILE A 16 16.08 19.49 -9.21
C ILE A 16 17.52 19.70 -8.72
N LEU A 17 18.52 19.48 -9.60
CA LEU A 17 19.93 19.64 -9.24
C LEU A 17 20.31 21.09 -8.89
N ARG A 18 19.75 22.06 -9.64
CA ARG A 18 20.02 23.49 -9.39
C ARG A 18 19.36 24.03 -8.12
N GLN A 19 18.18 23.47 -7.76
CA GLN A 19 17.34 23.97 -6.67
C GLN A 19 17.09 22.88 -5.60
N ALA A 20 18.09 22.09 -5.31
CA ALA A 20 18.01 20.90 -4.45
C ALA A 20 17.44 21.14 -3.03
N LYS A 21 17.49 22.38 -2.54
CA LYS A 21 16.98 22.76 -1.22
C LYS A 21 15.64 23.50 -1.27
N ASN A 22 15.11 23.77 -2.46
CA ASN A 22 13.84 24.47 -2.62
C ASN A 22 12.68 23.49 -2.43
N PRO A 23 11.85 23.60 -1.35
CA PRO A 23 10.75 22.68 -1.09
C PRO A 23 9.70 22.63 -2.21
N GLU A 24 9.45 23.76 -2.87
CA GLU A 24 8.45 23.86 -3.95
C GLU A 24 8.89 23.07 -5.18
N VAL A 25 10.16 23.17 -5.55
CA VAL A 25 10.75 22.42 -6.67
C VAL A 25 10.76 20.93 -6.36
N ILE A 26 11.18 20.56 -5.13
CA ILE A 26 11.14 19.17 -4.68
C ILE A 26 9.72 18.61 -4.81
N GLN A 27 8.70 19.31 -4.28
CA GLN A 27 7.30 18.89 -4.34
C GLN A 27 6.80 18.69 -5.78
N ALA A 28 7.17 19.58 -6.70
CA ALA A 28 6.74 19.52 -8.10
C ALA A 28 7.21 18.23 -8.80
N HIS A 29 8.39 17.75 -8.46
CA HIS A 29 9.03 16.61 -9.12
C HIS A 29 8.86 15.26 -8.37
N LEU A 30 8.58 15.27 -7.05
CA LEU A 30 8.42 14.04 -6.26
C LEU A 30 7.35 13.10 -6.83
N LYS A 31 6.22 13.63 -7.29
CA LYS A 31 5.14 12.85 -7.90
C LYS A 31 5.55 12.12 -9.19
N LYS A 32 6.60 12.60 -9.89
CA LYS A 32 7.18 11.93 -11.06
C LYS A 32 8.13 10.81 -10.67
N LEU A 33 8.79 10.95 -9.51
CA LEU A 33 9.77 10.00 -8.98
C LEU A 33 9.14 8.85 -8.19
N PHE A 34 8.04 9.13 -7.49
CA PHE A 34 7.42 8.17 -6.57
C PHE A 34 5.93 8.05 -6.87
N ALA A 35 5.52 6.89 -7.39
CA ALA A 35 4.11 6.58 -7.60
C ALA A 35 3.35 6.61 -6.27
N GLY A 36 2.17 7.22 -6.27
CA GLY A 36 1.33 7.35 -5.07
C GLY A 36 1.70 8.48 -4.12
N ILE A 37 2.88 9.11 -4.27
CA ILE A 37 3.26 10.29 -3.52
C ILE A 37 2.82 11.55 -4.28
N HIS A 38 1.92 12.33 -3.68
CA HIS A 38 1.52 13.63 -4.22
C HIS A 38 2.44 14.73 -3.71
N SER A 39 2.76 14.68 -2.41
CA SER A 39 3.60 15.66 -1.73
C SER A 39 4.25 15.05 -0.48
N VAL A 40 5.16 15.81 0.12
CA VAL A 40 5.79 15.48 1.42
C VAL A 40 5.56 16.62 2.40
N VAL A 41 5.66 16.28 3.69
CA VAL A 41 5.60 17.27 4.77
C VAL A 41 7.03 17.57 5.23
N PHE A 42 7.38 18.84 5.30
CA PHE A 42 8.67 19.29 5.79
C PHE A 42 8.58 19.69 7.27
N SER A 43 9.71 19.56 7.98
CA SER A 43 9.90 20.15 9.29
C SER A 43 9.98 21.69 9.22
N GLU A 44 9.91 22.37 10.35
CA GLU A 44 10.20 23.81 10.44
C GLU A 44 11.54 24.13 9.81
N GLY A 45 11.58 25.14 8.94
CA GLY A 45 12.75 25.52 8.16
C GLY A 45 13.10 24.59 7.00
N ALA A 46 12.23 23.67 6.63
CA ALA A 46 12.30 22.77 5.45
C ALA A 46 13.60 21.93 5.38
N LYS A 47 14.21 21.63 6.53
CA LYS A 47 15.47 20.87 6.60
C LYS A 47 15.28 19.36 6.52
N HIS A 48 14.11 18.86 6.91
CA HIS A 48 13.83 17.43 6.93
C HIS A 48 12.44 17.15 6.34
N ILE A 49 12.32 16.05 5.65
CA ILE A 49 11.04 15.47 5.25
C ILE A 49 10.57 14.55 6.38
N THR A 50 9.37 14.80 6.91
CA THR A 50 8.83 14.12 8.09
C THR A 50 7.67 13.17 7.78
N ALA A 51 6.95 13.41 6.67
CA ALA A 51 5.84 12.56 6.25
C ALA A 51 5.67 12.59 4.73
N MET A 52 5.03 11.55 4.21
CA MET A 52 4.53 11.48 2.84
C MET A 52 3.01 11.71 2.82
N LYS A 53 2.51 12.28 1.72
CA LYS A 53 1.10 12.61 1.54
C LYS A 53 0.60 12.15 0.19
N SER A 54 -0.54 11.45 0.17
CA SER A 54 -1.21 11.02 -1.05
C SER A 54 -2.05 12.14 -1.67
N ILE A 55 -2.50 11.95 -2.91
CA ILE A 55 -3.39 12.90 -3.61
C ILE A 55 -4.75 13.07 -2.92
N VAL A 56 -5.22 12.05 -2.20
CA VAL A 56 -6.49 12.08 -1.47
C VAL A 56 -6.37 12.74 -0.10
N GLY A 57 -5.16 13.13 0.30
CA GLY A 57 -4.90 13.83 1.55
C GLY A 57 -4.47 12.92 2.72
N GLU A 58 -4.29 11.62 2.49
CA GLU A 58 -3.78 10.72 3.51
C GLU A 58 -2.32 11.05 3.82
N VAL A 59 -2.00 11.23 5.09
CA VAL A 59 -0.65 11.59 5.57
C VAL A 59 -0.06 10.43 6.35
N VAL A 60 1.14 10.00 5.94
CA VAL A 60 1.87 8.90 6.57
C VAL A 60 3.19 9.43 7.12
N PRO A 61 3.35 9.56 8.46
CA PRO A 61 4.61 9.96 9.07
C PRO A 61 5.71 8.96 8.75
N LEU A 62 6.89 9.45 8.39
CA LEU A 62 8.08 8.62 8.23
C LEU A 62 8.59 8.18 9.61
N ARG A 63 9.02 6.94 9.71
CA ARG A 63 9.65 6.41 10.93
C ARG A 63 10.90 7.21 11.32
N GLU A 64 11.66 7.61 10.30
CA GLU A 64 12.88 8.41 10.44
C GLU A 64 12.78 9.58 9.46
N PRO A 65 12.83 10.85 9.95
CA PRO A 65 12.88 12.02 9.10
C PRO A 65 14.12 11.99 8.20
N VAL A 66 13.97 12.48 6.97
CA VAL A 66 15.05 12.50 5.98
C VAL A 66 15.56 13.92 5.79
N ALA A 67 16.87 14.13 6.01
CA ALA A 67 17.51 15.43 5.82
C ALA A 67 17.61 15.79 4.33
N VAL A 68 17.17 16.99 3.96
CA VAL A 68 17.31 17.54 2.61
C VAL A 68 18.66 18.24 2.52
N THR A 69 19.52 17.74 1.63
CA THR A 69 20.88 18.24 1.44
C THR A 69 21.13 18.63 -0.03
N GLU A 70 22.30 19.19 -0.32
CA GLU A 70 22.71 19.48 -1.71
C GLU A 70 22.96 18.21 -2.53
N ALA A 71 23.26 17.09 -1.89
CA ALA A 71 23.45 15.80 -2.53
C ALA A 71 22.08 15.14 -2.83
N VAL A 72 21.42 15.59 -3.91
CA VAL A 72 20.06 15.20 -4.31
C VAL A 72 19.90 13.70 -4.40
N GLU A 73 20.83 13.02 -5.07
CA GLU A 73 20.79 11.58 -5.25
C GLU A 73 20.81 10.83 -3.90
N SER A 74 21.60 11.31 -2.95
CA SER A 74 21.72 10.68 -1.64
C SER A 74 20.43 10.79 -0.84
N TRP A 75 19.90 12.02 -0.66
CA TRP A 75 18.69 12.16 0.15
C TRP A 75 17.42 11.59 -0.50
N LEU A 76 17.34 11.53 -1.84
CA LEU A 76 16.25 10.81 -2.53
C LEU A 76 16.34 9.29 -2.30
N ALA A 77 17.55 8.72 -2.28
CA ALA A 77 17.75 7.32 -1.93
C ALA A 77 17.37 7.05 -0.47
N ASP A 78 17.76 7.97 0.45
CA ASP A 78 17.40 7.89 1.86
C ASP A 78 15.90 8.01 2.05
N LEU A 79 15.22 8.91 1.31
CA LEU A 79 13.76 9.04 1.31
C LEU A 79 13.10 7.73 0.84
N SER A 80 13.54 7.17 -0.27
CA SER A 80 13.03 5.89 -0.77
C SER A 80 13.18 4.79 0.27
N SER A 81 14.33 4.68 0.90
CA SER A 81 14.62 3.69 1.94
C SER A 81 13.78 3.91 3.20
N SER A 82 13.61 5.17 3.63
CA SER A 82 12.77 5.51 4.79
C SER A 82 11.30 5.20 4.54
N MET A 83 10.79 5.47 3.33
CA MET A 83 9.41 5.10 2.94
C MET A 83 9.20 3.59 2.98
N VAL A 84 10.10 2.80 2.38
CA VAL A 84 10.03 1.34 2.39
C VAL A 84 10.04 0.82 3.83
N ARG A 85 10.98 1.26 4.66
CA ARG A 85 11.06 0.84 6.08
C ARG A 85 9.80 1.23 6.87
N THR A 86 9.24 2.40 6.60
CA THR A 86 8.01 2.88 7.25
C THR A 86 6.83 1.98 6.90
N LEU A 87 6.60 1.76 5.60
CA LEU A 87 5.47 0.97 5.12
C LEU A 87 5.61 -0.51 5.51
N SER A 88 6.80 -1.09 5.39
CA SER A 88 7.06 -2.46 5.84
C SER A 88 6.80 -2.64 7.34
N GLY A 89 7.24 -1.70 8.17
CA GLY A 89 6.96 -1.73 9.61
C GLY A 89 5.47 -1.57 9.95
N MET A 90 4.72 -0.78 9.17
CA MET A 90 3.27 -0.65 9.30
C MET A 90 2.56 -1.94 8.88
N LEU A 91 3.00 -2.59 7.80
CA LEU A 91 2.41 -3.85 7.34
C LEU A 91 2.50 -4.95 8.40
N VAL A 92 3.68 -5.13 9.03
CA VAL A 92 3.86 -6.11 10.11
C VAL A 92 2.85 -5.87 11.25
N LYS A 93 2.66 -4.61 11.65
CA LYS A 93 1.68 -4.26 12.69
C LYS A 93 0.25 -4.51 12.22
N CYS A 94 -0.10 -4.12 10.99
CA CYS A 94 -1.43 -4.28 10.42
C CYS A 94 -1.83 -5.75 10.25
N LEU A 95 -0.87 -6.63 9.93
CA LEU A 95 -1.10 -8.08 9.87
C LEU A 95 -1.42 -8.69 11.24
N ALA A 96 -0.91 -8.10 12.32
CA ALA A 96 -1.20 -8.54 13.68
C ALA A 96 -2.50 -7.94 14.21
N GLU A 97 -2.72 -6.66 13.97
CA GLU A 97 -3.88 -5.92 14.47
C GLU A 97 -4.31 -4.87 13.44
N LYS A 98 -5.51 -5.03 12.90
CA LYS A 98 -6.05 -4.18 11.85
C LYS A 98 -6.79 -2.99 12.45
N ASP A 99 -6.28 -1.80 12.18
CA ASP A 99 -6.89 -0.52 12.56
C ASP A 99 -7.03 0.38 11.33
N TYR A 100 -8.28 0.69 10.95
CA TYR A 100 -8.58 1.49 9.76
C TYR A 100 -8.14 2.96 9.89
N GLU A 101 -8.06 3.49 11.10
CA GLU A 101 -7.60 4.86 11.34
C GLU A 101 -6.08 4.95 11.31
N ALA A 102 -5.40 3.98 11.93
CA ALA A 102 -3.96 4.00 12.15
C ALA A 102 -3.15 3.66 10.88
N PHE A 103 -3.69 2.84 9.95
CA PHE A 103 -2.95 2.38 8.79
C PHE A 103 -3.43 3.02 7.49
N PRO A 104 -2.50 3.34 6.55
CA PRO A 104 -2.86 3.86 5.24
C PRO A 104 -3.55 2.82 4.36
N SER A 105 -4.37 3.28 3.39
CA SER A 105 -5.14 2.45 2.47
C SER A 105 -4.32 1.33 1.85
N GLN A 106 -3.12 1.66 1.35
CA GLN A 106 -2.23 0.67 0.72
C GLN A 106 -1.87 -0.48 1.66
N ILE A 107 -1.62 -0.19 2.94
CA ILE A 107 -1.24 -1.20 3.94
C ILE A 107 -2.45 -2.05 4.32
N LEU A 108 -3.63 -1.45 4.46
CA LEU A 108 -4.87 -2.18 4.72
C LEU A 108 -5.22 -3.15 3.58
N SER A 109 -5.20 -2.68 2.34
CA SER A 109 -5.43 -3.53 1.15
C SER A 109 -4.43 -4.68 1.07
N LEU A 110 -3.13 -4.40 1.28
CA LEU A 110 -2.11 -5.43 1.20
C LEU A 110 -2.25 -6.47 2.33
N ALA A 111 -2.57 -6.03 3.55
CA ALA A 111 -2.82 -6.93 4.67
C ALA A 111 -4.04 -7.85 4.40
N ASP A 112 -5.12 -7.29 3.83
CA ASP A 112 -6.30 -8.06 3.45
C ASP A 112 -5.98 -9.11 2.39
N GLN A 113 -5.18 -8.77 1.39
CA GLN A 113 -4.77 -9.71 0.33
C GLN A 113 -3.88 -10.83 0.87
N VAL A 114 -2.97 -10.55 1.81
CA VAL A 114 -2.18 -11.59 2.50
C VAL A 114 -3.09 -12.50 3.32
N HIS A 115 -4.03 -11.94 4.09
CA HIS A 115 -4.99 -12.74 4.85
C HIS A 115 -5.91 -13.55 3.94
N PHE A 116 -6.38 -12.97 2.84
CA PHE A 116 -7.20 -13.66 1.85
C PHE A 116 -6.46 -14.87 1.27
N SER A 117 -5.21 -14.70 0.82
CA SER A 117 -4.40 -15.81 0.28
C SER A 117 -4.33 -16.98 1.27
N LYS A 118 -3.98 -16.71 2.53
CA LYS A 118 -3.90 -17.74 3.59
C LYS A 118 -5.25 -18.40 3.87
N ARG A 119 -6.33 -17.63 3.97
CA ARG A 119 -7.70 -18.15 4.22
C ARG A 119 -8.19 -18.99 3.05
N CYS A 120 -7.93 -18.56 1.81
CA CYS A 120 -8.33 -19.26 0.61
C CYS A 120 -7.62 -20.61 0.49
N GLU A 121 -6.31 -20.67 0.68
CA GLU A 121 -5.55 -21.93 0.68
C GLU A 121 -6.03 -22.89 1.78
N ALA A 122 -6.27 -22.39 2.98
CA ALA A 122 -6.82 -23.20 4.06
C ALA A 122 -8.24 -23.72 3.74
N ALA A 123 -9.06 -22.92 3.07
CA ALA A 123 -10.41 -23.30 2.64
C ALA A 123 -10.37 -24.35 1.52
N ILE A 124 -9.50 -24.21 0.52
CA ILE A 124 -9.28 -25.21 -0.53
C ILE A 124 -8.88 -26.54 0.09
N ALA A 125 -7.87 -26.56 0.95
CA ALA A 125 -7.34 -27.77 1.58
C ALA A 125 -8.38 -28.51 2.45
N ARG A 126 -9.38 -27.80 2.98
CA ARG A 126 -10.43 -28.36 3.86
C ARG A 126 -11.76 -28.59 3.12
N GLY A 127 -11.88 -28.23 1.86
CA GLY A 127 -13.15 -28.26 1.13
C GLY A 127 -14.18 -27.25 1.69
N ALA A 128 -13.72 -26.13 2.26
CA ALA A 128 -14.52 -25.16 3.01
C ALA A 128 -14.73 -23.84 2.25
N LEU A 129 -14.57 -23.81 0.92
CA LEU A 129 -14.80 -22.62 0.09
C LEU A 129 -16.18 -21.97 0.28
N PRO A 130 -17.31 -22.75 0.43
CA PRO A 130 -18.60 -22.14 0.71
C PRO A 130 -18.66 -21.35 2.02
N GLY A 131 -17.97 -21.83 3.04
CA GLY A 131 -17.87 -21.11 4.33
C GLY A 131 -17.08 -19.81 4.18
N LEU A 132 -15.94 -19.86 3.48
CA LEU A 132 -15.15 -18.66 3.20
C LEU A 132 -15.95 -17.61 2.40
N LEU A 133 -16.74 -18.06 1.42
CA LEU A 133 -17.59 -17.15 0.63
C LEU A 133 -18.62 -16.42 1.50
N ASN A 134 -19.26 -17.12 2.44
CA ASN A 134 -20.21 -16.51 3.37
C ASN A 134 -19.50 -15.47 4.27
N ASP A 135 -18.33 -15.82 4.85
CA ASP A 135 -17.54 -14.90 5.67
C ASP A 135 -17.17 -13.61 4.90
N LEU A 136 -16.78 -13.74 3.62
CA LEU A 136 -16.43 -12.56 2.80
C LEU A 136 -17.66 -11.70 2.50
N ARG A 137 -18.82 -12.30 2.27
CA ARG A 137 -20.08 -11.57 2.06
C ARG A 137 -20.55 -10.85 3.32
N ASP A 138 -20.40 -11.48 4.49
CA ASP A 138 -20.69 -10.86 5.78
C ASP A 138 -19.76 -9.66 6.05
N GLN A 139 -18.46 -9.80 5.72
CA GLN A 139 -17.49 -8.71 5.79
C GLN A 139 -17.85 -7.56 4.84
N LEU A 140 -18.31 -7.87 3.62
CA LEU A 140 -18.79 -6.86 2.66
C LEU A 140 -19.97 -6.08 3.22
N GLN A 141 -20.92 -6.76 3.84
CA GLN A 141 -22.07 -6.12 4.48
C GLN A 141 -21.62 -5.21 5.64
N GLN A 142 -20.65 -5.62 6.43
CA GLN A 142 -20.08 -4.78 7.49
C GLN A 142 -19.46 -3.50 6.93
N TYR A 143 -18.63 -3.59 5.87
CA TYR A 143 -18.02 -2.41 5.25
C TYR A 143 -19.05 -1.46 4.65
N THR A 144 -20.07 -1.99 3.99
CA THR A 144 -21.13 -1.18 3.36
C THR A 144 -22.08 -0.53 4.38
N SER A 145 -22.13 -1.04 5.60
CA SER A 145 -22.93 -0.46 6.70
C SER A 145 -22.13 0.50 7.58
N CYS A 146 -20.82 0.68 7.36
CA CYS A 146 -20.03 1.67 8.10
C CYS A 146 -20.51 3.08 7.81
N ASP A 147 -20.89 3.82 8.85
CA ASP A 147 -21.18 5.25 8.75
C ASP A 147 -19.85 6.03 8.84
N VAL A 148 -19.43 6.53 7.69
CA VAL A 148 -18.20 7.33 7.52
C VAL A 148 -18.53 8.68 6.88
N GLU A 149 -19.78 9.16 7.04
CA GLU A 149 -20.24 10.42 6.48
C GLU A 149 -19.38 11.59 6.99
N GLY A 150 -18.92 12.44 6.06
CA GLY A 150 -18.04 13.58 6.38
C GLY A 150 -16.55 13.24 6.51
N MET A 151 -16.15 11.95 6.59
CA MET A 151 -14.76 11.53 6.72
C MET A 151 -14.20 11.07 5.36
N ARG A 152 -13.87 12.00 4.46
CA ARG A 152 -13.48 11.71 3.08
C ARG A 152 -12.37 10.65 2.93
N VAL A 153 -11.32 10.76 3.74
CA VAL A 153 -10.19 9.79 3.66
C VAL A 153 -10.66 8.40 4.07
N MET A 154 -11.47 8.29 5.13
CA MET A 154 -12.02 7.02 5.59
C MET A 154 -12.99 6.42 4.57
N GLN A 155 -13.84 7.24 3.95
CA GLN A 155 -14.72 6.79 2.86
C GLN A 155 -13.93 6.15 1.72
N LEU A 156 -12.84 6.80 1.28
CA LEU A 156 -11.99 6.27 0.21
C LEU A 156 -11.25 4.99 0.63
N LYS A 157 -10.83 4.88 1.89
CA LYS A 157 -10.25 3.62 2.43
C LYS A 157 -11.27 2.49 2.36
N ILE A 158 -12.47 2.69 2.89
CA ILE A 158 -13.54 1.68 2.88
C ILE A 158 -13.93 1.31 1.44
N GLN A 159 -14.07 2.28 0.54
CA GLN A 159 -14.36 2.00 -0.87
C GLN A 159 -13.27 1.13 -1.53
N SER A 160 -12.00 1.37 -1.26
CA SER A 160 -10.90 0.54 -1.76
C SER A 160 -11.00 -0.89 -1.22
N LEU A 161 -11.23 -1.04 0.08
CA LEU A 161 -11.38 -2.36 0.73
C LEU A 161 -12.61 -3.13 0.22
N VAL A 162 -13.72 -2.44 -0.06
CA VAL A 162 -14.92 -3.02 -0.68
C VAL A 162 -14.60 -3.58 -2.06
N LEU A 163 -13.86 -2.83 -2.90
CA LEU A 163 -13.46 -3.30 -4.23
C LEU A 163 -12.55 -4.54 -4.17
N ASP A 164 -11.55 -4.53 -3.27
CA ASP A 164 -10.67 -5.69 -3.07
C ASP A 164 -11.46 -6.91 -2.58
N LEU A 165 -12.46 -6.70 -1.72
CA LEU A 165 -13.30 -7.75 -1.17
C LEU A 165 -14.26 -8.34 -2.21
N ILE A 166 -14.85 -7.50 -3.08
CA ILE A 166 -15.67 -7.96 -4.21
C ILE A 166 -14.82 -8.85 -5.13
N HIS A 167 -13.60 -8.41 -5.48
CA HIS A 167 -12.69 -9.25 -6.27
C HIS A 167 -12.36 -10.58 -5.56
N SER A 168 -12.17 -10.57 -4.26
CA SER A 168 -11.93 -11.79 -3.48
C SER A 168 -13.13 -12.74 -3.50
N ILE A 169 -14.36 -12.21 -3.46
CA ILE A 169 -15.60 -12.98 -3.60
C ILE A 169 -15.65 -13.63 -4.98
N ASP A 170 -15.43 -12.85 -6.05
CA ASP A 170 -15.43 -13.36 -7.43
C ASP A 170 -14.41 -14.51 -7.61
N VAL A 171 -13.22 -14.37 -7.03
CA VAL A 171 -12.19 -15.42 -7.06
C VAL A 171 -12.69 -16.70 -6.37
N VAL A 172 -13.31 -16.60 -5.19
CA VAL A 172 -13.81 -17.78 -4.45
C VAL A 172 -14.98 -18.43 -5.21
N GLU A 173 -15.88 -17.66 -5.79
CA GLU A 173 -16.99 -18.17 -6.63
C GLU A 173 -16.43 -18.95 -7.83
N GLN A 174 -15.45 -18.39 -8.53
CA GLN A 174 -14.79 -19.06 -9.65
C GLN A 174 -14.09 -20.36 -9.22
N LEU A 175 -13.42 -20.39 -8.06
CA LEU A 175 -12.80 -21.60 -7.54
C LEU A 175 -13.83 -22.70 -7.23
N GLN A 176 -15.03 -22.33 -6.78
CA GLN A 176 -16.12 -23.26 -6.54
C GLN A 176 -16.70 -23.82 -7.86
N GLU A 177 -16.92 -22.96 -8.85
CA GLU A 177 -17.40 -23.37 -10.18
C GLU A 177 -16.42 -24.35 -10.86
N GLU A 178 -15.12 -24.12 -10.71
CA GLU A 178 -14.07 -24.99 -11.24
C GLU A 178 -13.76 -26.20 -10.34
N ASN A 179 -14.51 -26.40 -9.24
CA ASN A 179 -14.32 -27.49 -8.28
C ASN A 179 -12.87 -27.60 -7.77
N CYS A 180 -12.26 -26.44 -7.42
CA CYS A 180 -10.88 -26.38 -6.94
C CYS A 180 -10.79 -27.04 -5.55
N SER A 181 -10.05 -28.14 -5.45
CA SER A 181 -9.86 -28.94 -4.24
C SER A 181 -8.40 -29.07 -3.80
N ASP A 182 -7.47 -28.55 -4.59
CA ASP A 182 -6.03 -28.59 -4.30
C ASP A 182 -5.37 -27.27 -4.72
N VAL A 183 -4.50 -26.76 -3.86
CA VAL A 183 -3.77 -25.50 -4.08
C VAL A 183 -2.81 -25.56 -5.29
N GLY A 184 -2.44 -26.76 -5.76
CA GLY A 184 -1.65 -26.96 -6.98
C GLY A 184 -2.46 -26.85 -8.27
N GLN A 185 -3.79 -26.86 -8.21
CA GLN A 185 -4.63 -26.74 -9.40
C GLN A 185 -4.49 -25.37 -10.06
N TRP A 186 -4.57 -25.37 -11.39
CA TRP A 186 -4.43 -24.16 -12.20
C TRP A 186 -5.44 -23.05 -11.82
N ALA A 187 -6.64 -23.44 -11.42
CA ALA A 187 -7.67 -22.49 -10.97
C ALA A 187 -7.16 -21.54 -9.88
N TRP A 188 -6.41 -22.07 -8.89
CA TRP A 188 -5.78 -21.27 -7.84
C TRP A 188 -4.42 -20.71 -8.28
N GLN A 189 -3.60 -21.48 -8.99
CA GLN A 189 -2.25 -21.07 -9.38
C GLN A 189 -2.23 -19.83 -10.30
N ARG A 190 -3.26 -19.61 -11.11
CA ARG A 190 -3.40 -18.42 -11.97
C ARG A 190 -3.82 -17.15 -11.24
N GLN A 191 -4.26 -17.24 -9.97
CA GLN A 191 -4.66 -16.08 -9.18
C GLN A 191 -3.45 -15.33 -8.64
N LEU A 192 -3.60 -14.01 -8.47
CA LEU A 192 -2.60 -13.19 -7.78
C LEU A 192 -2.67 -13.51 -6.28
N ARG A 193 -1.54 -13.87 -5.70
CA ARG A 193 -1.44 -14.33 -4.31
C ARG A 193 -0.37 -13.54 -3.59
N TYR A 194 -0.63 -13.22 -2.32
CA TYR A 194 0.28 -12.45 -1.49
C TYR A 194 0.65 -13.23 -0.24
N TYR A 195 1.96 -13.29 0.04
CA TYR A 195 2.47 -14.00 1.19
C TYR A 195 3.42 -13.12 1.99
N ASP A 196 3.27 -13.16 3.32
CA ASP A 196 4.26 -12.57 4.22
C ASP A 196 5.40 -13.57 4.43
N ARG A 197 6.60 -13.20 4.03
CA ARG A 197 7.83 -14.02 4.23
C ARG A 197 8.40 -13.92 5.64
N GLY A 198 7.81 -13.14 6.54
CA GLY A 198 8.28 -12.96 7.90
C GLY A 198 9.61 -12.20 8.02
N ARG A 199 10.09 -11.58 6.93
CA ARG A 199 11.32 -10.77 6.91
C ARG A 199 11.01 -9.29 6.94
N GLY A 200 10.44 -8.81 8.05
CA GLY A 200 10.28 -7.38 8.28
C GLY A 200 9.29 -6.66 7.35
N GLY A 201 8.29 -7.37 6.82
CA GLY A 201 7.23 -6.80 5.98
C GLY A 201 7.48 -6.89 4.47
N GLU A 202 8.36 -7.75 4.00
CA GLU A 202 8.43 -8.13 2.59
C GLU A 202 7.26 -9.08 2.26
N VAL A 203 6.54 -8.78 1.18
CA VAL A 203 5.40 -9.55 0.68
C VAL A 203 5.68 -9.95 -0.76
N ASP A 204 5.38 -11.20 -1.10
CA ASP A 204 5.43 -11.74 -2.46
C ASP A 204 4.11 -11.61 -3.20
#